data_d1a747ba9c3210af134f1f3cd6693744
#
_entry.id   d1a747ba9c3210af134f1f3cd6693744
#
_cell.length_a   1.000
_cell.length_b   1.000
_cell.length_c   1.000
_cell.angle_alpha   90.00
_cell.angle_beta   90.00
_cell.angle_gamma   90.00
#
_symmetry.space_group_name_H-M   'P 1'
#
loop_
_entity.id
_entity.type
_entity.pdbx_description
1 polymer ?
#
loop_
_entity_poly.entity_id
_entity_poly.type
_entity_poly.pdbx_seq_one_letter_code
_entity_poly.pdbx_strand_id
1 'polypeptide(L)'
;ADFSSRGPATDGGTAPDVVAPGDNVVTATMDGAYQSISGTSFAAPLVAGVVALMLEANPELVGQPEEVLRILRATARGMPDDQCGGPPDAVDGVPNDATGWGFVQGAEAVEAARAWQR
;
A
#
# COMPACT_ATOMS: atom_id res chain seq x y z
N ALA A 1 -8.06 -10.87 1.05
CA ALA A 1 -8.84 -11.40 2.17
C ALA A 1 -10.26 -10.89 2.08
N ASP A 2 -11.24 -11.72 2.44
CA ASP A 2 -12.68 -11.40 2.29
C ASP A 2 -13.13 -10.26 3.19
N PHE A 3 -12.43 -10.01 4.29
CA PHE A 3 -12.71 -8.91 5.20
C PHE A 3 -12.15 -7.55 4.74
N SER A 4 -11.35 -7.52 3.67
CA SER A 4 -10.80 -6.27 3.15
C SER A 4 -11.87 -5.45 2.45
N SER A 5 -12.02 -4.19 2.85
CA SER A 5 -12.93 -3.27 2.19
C SER A 5 -12.47 -2.98 0.76
N ARG A 6 -13.44 -2.78 -0.12
CA ARG A 6 -13.24 -2.50 -1.54
C ARG A 6 -13.79 -1.12 -1.87
N GLY A 7 -13.22 -0.49 -2.88
CA GLY A 7 -13.71 0.77 -3.42
C GLY A 7 -15.02 0.64 -4.21
N PRO A 8 -15.38 1.70 -4.93
CA PRO A 8 -14.65 2.98 -4.99
C PRO A 8 -14.77 3.79 -3.70
N ALA A 9 -13.94 4.82 -3.56
CA ALA A 9 -14.09 5.80 -2.49
C ALA A 9 -15.38 6.61 -2.65
N THR A 10 -15.87 7.22 -1.57
CA THR A 10 -17.15 7.96 -1.58
C THR A 10 -17.16 9.18 -2.51
N ASP A 11 -16.00 9.72 -2.85
CA ASP A 11 -15.80 10.78 -3.84
C ASP A 11 -15.65 10.26 -5.28
N GLY A 12 -15.74 8.94 -5.47
CA GLY A 12 -15.59 8.27 -6.76
C GLY A 12 -14.14 7.96 -7.14
N GLY A 13 -13.18 8.27 -6.28
CA GLY A 13 -11.77 7.92 -6.50
C GLY A 13 -11.48 6.43 -6.29
N THR A 14 -10.36 5.95 -6.82
CA THR A 14 -9.89 4.58 -6.60
C THR A 14 -9.47 4.38 -5.15
N ALA A 15 -9.97 3.33 -4.53
CA ALA A 15 -9.56 2.87 -3.20
C ALA A 15 -9.60 1.33 -3.13
N PRO A 16 -8.65 0.72 -2.44
CA PRO A 16 -7.50 1.30 -1.76
C PRO A 16 -6.42 1.83 -2.72
N ASP A 17 -5.41 2.54 -2.20
CA ASP A 17 -4.24 2.94 -3.01
C ASP A 17 -3.32 1.74 -3.29
N VAL A 18 -2.94 1.03 -2.24
CA VAL A 18 -2.10 -0.16 -2.30
C VAL A 18 -2.58 -1.17 -1.26
N VAL A 19 -2.14 -2.41 -1.39
CA VAL A 19 -2.39 -3.47 -0.41
C VAL A 19 -1.08 -4.01 0.16
N ALA A 20 -1.18 -4.56 1.37
CA ALA A 20 -0.08 -5.20 2.08
C ALA A 20 -0.59 -6.44 2.84
N PRO A 21 0.30 -7.31 3.35
CA PRO A 21 -0.11 -8.46 4.15
C PRO A 21 -0.95 -8.06 5.35
N GLY A 22 -2.13 -8.63 5.49
CA GLY A 22 -3.05 -8.37 6.61
C GLY A 22 -3.69 -9.64 7.13
N ASP A 23 -3.27 -10.80 6.65
CA ASP A 23 -3.77 -12.09 7.07
C ASP A 23 -2.65 -12.91 7.72
N ASN A 24 -2.92 -13.48 8.90
CA ASN A 24 -1.96 -14.24 9.69
C ASN A 24 -0.64 -13.47 9.96
N VAL A 25 -0.73 -12.18 10.27
CA VAL A 25 0.42 -11.34 10.61
C VAL A 25 0.85 -11.61 12.04
N VAL A 26 2.12 -12.01 12.22
CA VAL A 26 2.70 -12.19 13.55
C VAL A 26 3.02 -10.82 14.15
N THR A 27 2.42 -10.50 15.28
CA THR A 27 2.58 -9.23 15.96
C THR A 27 2.74 -9.41 17.47
N ALA A 28 3.35 -8.41 18.13
CA ALA A 28 3.50 -8.40 19.57
C ALA A 28 2.16 -8.14 20.26
N THR A 29 1.98 -8.74 21.42
CA THR A 29 0.82 -8.58 22.27
C THR A 29 1.16 -7.82 23.56
N MET A 30 0.15 -7.31 24.27
CA MET A 30 0.33 -6.49 25.48
C MET A 30 0.98 -7.26 26.65
N ASP A 31 0.92 -8.57 26.65
CA ASP A 31 1.54 -9.46 27.66
C ASP A 31 2.99 -9.82 27.34
N GLY A 32 3.57 -9.21 26.28
CA GLY A 32 4.95 -9.46 25.87
C GLY A 32 5.14 -10.73 25.05
N ALA A 33 4.07 -11.37 24.61
CA ALA A 33 4.11 -12.52 23.71
C ALA A 33 3.97 -12.09 22.24
N TYR A 34 3.87 -13.07 21.35
CA TYR A 34 3.56 -12.89 19.93
C TYR A 34 2.34 -13.71 19.55
N GLN A 35 1.53 -13.15 18.66
CA GLN A 35 0.31 -13.80 18.18
C GLN A 35 0.14 -13.56 16.68
N SER A 36 -0.42 -14.55 15.99
CA SER A 36 -0.86 -14.40 14.61
C SER A 36 -2.26 -13.81 14.57
N ILE A 37 -2.42 -12.67 13.93
CA ILE A 37 -3.69 -11.94 13.87
C ILE A 37 -3.97 -11.52 12.42
N SER A 38 -5.26 -11.46 12.04
CA SER A 38 -5.71 -11.03 10.72
C SER A 38 -6.55 -9.76 10.82
N GLY A 39 -6.35 -8.85 9.87
CA GLY A 39 -7.09 -7.60 9.74
C GLY A 39 -6.33 -6.58 8.89
N THR A 40 -7.03 -5.70 8.21
CA THR A 40 -6.43 -4.58 7.47
C THR A 40 -5.69 -3.61 8.40
N SER A 41 -6.03 -3.60 9.70
CA SER A 41 -5.31 -2.87 10.75
C SER A 41 -3.87 -3.36 10.96
N PHE A 42 -3.52 -4.55 10.46
CA PHE A 42 -2.16 -5.08 10.48
C PHE A 42 -1.43 -4.90 9.14
N ALA A 43 -2.15 -4.65 8.05
CA ALA A 43 -1.58 -4.28 6.76
C ALA A 43 -1.10 -2.81 6.74
N ALA A 44 -1.88 -1.91 7.29
CA ALA A 44 -1.58 -0.48 7.29
C ALA A 44 -0.23 -0.13 7.95
N PRO A 45 0.15 -0.65 9.14
CA PRO A 45 1.44 -0.38 9.75
C PRO A 45 2.63 -0.94 8.96
N LEU A 46 2.45 -1.98 8.16
CA LEU A 46 3.50 -2.46 7.25
C LEU A 46 3.80 -1.44 6.16
N VAL A 47 2.76 -0.83 5.58
CA VAL A 47 2.94 0.28 4.63
C VAL A 47 3.60 1.48 5.32
N ALA A 48 3.16 1.82 6.54
CA ALA A 48 3.78 2.90 7.32
C ALA A 48 5.27 2.65 7.59
N GLY A 49 5.66 1.39 7.84
CA GLY A 49 7.06 0.99 7.96
C GLY A 49 7.86 1.20 6.67
N VAL A 50 7.29 0.86 5.53
CA VAL A 50 7.90 1.14 4.21
C VAL A 50 8.08 2.64 4.01
N VAL A 51 7.07 3.45 4.33
CA VAL A 51 7.17 4.92 4.24
C VAL A 51 8.29 5.46 5.15
N ALA A 52 8.41 4.96 6.37
CA ALA A 52 9.49 5.36 7.28
C ALA A 52 10.87 5.09 6.67
N LEU A 53 11.07 3.93 6.05
CA LEU A 53 12.32 3.58 5.35
C LEU A 53 12.56 4.47 4.11
N MET A 54 11.51 4.84 3.38
CA MET A 54 11.61 5.78 2.26
C MET A 54 12.09 7.16 2.73
N LEU A 55 11.52 7.68 3.83
CA LEU A 55 11.90 8.97 4.40
C LEU A 55 13.32 8.96 4.99
N GLU A 56 13.76 7.83 5.54
CA GLU A 56 15.15 7.65 5.99
C GLU A 56 16.10 7.63 4.79
N ALA A 57 15.73 6.92 3.72
CA ALA A 57 16.54 6.83 2.51
C ALA A 57 16.69 8.15 1.77
N ASN A 58 15.65 9.01 1.85
CA ASN A 58 15.65 10.34 1.27
C ASN A 58 14.84 11.34 2.12
N PRO A 59 15.50 12.10 3.03
CA PRO A 59 14.84 13.07 3.89
C PRO A 59 14.15 14.23 3.15
N GLU A 60 14.44 14.48 1.87
CA GLU A 60 13.75 15.51 1.08
C GLU A 60 12.28 15.16 0.80
N LEU A 61 11.89 13.90 0.97
CA LEU A 61 10.50 13.43 0.90
C LEU A 61 9.67 13.83 2.14
N VAL A 62 10.31 14.26 3.23
CA VAL A 62 9.58 14.72 4.42
C VAL A 62 8.74 15.96 4.04
N GLY A 63 7.44 15.89 4.33
CA GLY A 63 6.50 16.92 3.92
C GLY A 63 6.05 16.87 2.45
N GLN A 64 6.36 15.78 1.74
CA GLN A 64 5.94 15.53 0.35
C GLN A 64 5.02 14.30 0.26
N PRO A 65 3.84 14.28 0.90
CA PRO A 65 2.99 13.07 0.97
C PRO A 65 2.53 12.60 -0.41
N GLU A 66 2.29 13.50 -1.34
CA GLU A 66 1.87 13.16 -2.70
C GLU A 66 2.97 12.40 -3.47
N GLU A 67 4.23 12.80 -3.28
CA GLU A 67 5.36 12.12 -3.91
C GLU A 67 5.60 10.75 -3.29
N VAL A 68 5.48 10.63 -1.96
CA VAL A 68 5.54 9.34 -1.26
C VAL A 68 4.47 8.40 -1.81
N LEU A 69 3.22 8.88 -1.92
CA LEU A 69 2.11 8.09 -2.46
C LEU A 69 2.36 7.71 -3.93
N ARG A 70 2.85 8.65 -4.74
CA ARG A 70 3.19 8.39 -6.15
C ARG A 70 4.25 7.29 -6.29
N ILE A 71 5.28 7.30 -5.46
CA ILE A 71 6.33 6.27 -5.45
C ILE A 71 5.74 4.92 -5.06
N LEU A 72 4.94 4.86 -3.98
CA LEU A 72 4.29 3.62 -3.54
C LEU A 72 3.43 3.00 -4.64
N ARG A 73 2.61 3.82 -5.32
CA ARG A 73 1.78 3.36 -6.44
C ARG A 73 2.61 2.88 -7.63
N ALA A 74 3.64 3.65 -8.01
CA ALA A 74 4.48 3.34 -9.15
C ALA A 74 5.34 2.08 -8.97
N THR A 75 5.68 1.74 -7.74
CA THR A 75 6.52 0.57 -7.41
C THR A 75 5.70 -0.64 -6.95
N ALA A 76 4.40 -0.48 -6.75
CA ALA A 76 3.53 -1.59 -6.37
C ALA A 76 3.50 -2.67 -7.45
N ARG A 77 3.46 -3.93 -7.03
CA ARG A 77 3.23 -5.05 -7.93
C ARG A 77 1.74 -5.14 -8.25
N GLY A 78 1.36 -4.80 -9.46
CA GLY A 78 -0.03 -4.85 -9.92
C GLY A 78 -0.69 -6.20 -9.63
N MET A 79 -1.93 -6.15 -9.18
CA MET A 79 -2.77 -7.32 -8.92
C MET A 79 -4.09 -7.10 -9.67
N PRO A 80 -4.19 -7.58 -10.93
CA PRO A 80 -5.39 -7.41 -11.72
C PRO A 80 -6.61 -8.03 -11.04
N ASP A 81 -7.73 -7.33 -11.08
CA ASP A 81 -9.04 -7.83 -10.63
C ASP A 81 -10.10 -7.37 -11.63
N ASP A 82 -10.88 -8.30 -12.12
CA ASP A 82 -11.96 -8.07 -13.10
C ASP A 82 -13.36 -8.04 -12.47
N GLN A 83 -13.47 -8.30 -11.17
CA GLN A 83 -14.75 -8.43 -10.47
C GLN A 83 -15.17 -7.14 -9.75
N CYS A 84 -14.21 -6.32 -9.33
CA CYS A 84 -14.47 -5.15 -8.48
C CYS A 84 -14.51 -3.82 -9.22
N GLY A 85 -14.23 -3.81 -10.52
CA GLY A 85 -14.17 -2.57 -11.29
C GLY A 85 -12.89 -1.77 -11.03
N GLY A 86 -12.88 -0.53 -11.51
CA GLY A 86 -11.75 0.40 -11.42
C GLY A 86 -11.98 1.60 -12.33
N PRO A 87 -11.06 2.57 -12.37
CA PRO A 87 -11.19 3.72 -13.21
C PRO A 87 -11.14 3.35 -14.70
N PRO A 88 -11.76 4.14 -15.58
CA PRO A 88 -11.88 3.82 -17.01
C PRO A 88 -10.54 3.83 -17.76
N ASP A 89 -9.51 4.40 -17.16
CA ASP A 89 -8.13 4.46 -17.66
C ASP A 89 -7.20 3.40 -17.08
N ALA A 90 -7.75 2.44 -16.32
CA ALA A 90 -6.99 1.30 -15.82
C ALA A 90 -6.36 0.50 -16.97
N VAL A 91 -5.10 0.14 -16.82
CA VAL A 91 -4.34 -0.67 -17.78
C VAL A 91 -4.20 -2.08 -17.22
N ASP A 92 -4.62 -3.08 -17.99
CA ASP A 92 -4.59 -4.48 -17.58
C ASP A 92 -5.25 -4.75 -16.21
N GLY A 93 -6.35 -4.03 -15.91
CA GLY A 93 -7.09 -4.17 -14.66
C GLY A 93 -6.38 -3.56 -13.43
N VAL A 94 -5.46 -2.62 -13.64
CA VAL A 94 -4.75 -1.89 -12.58
C VAL A 94 -4.72 -0.38 -12.93
N PRO A 95 -5.05 0.52 -11.98
CA PRO A 95 -5.58 0.23 -10.66
C PRO A 95 -7.00 -0.33 -10.68
N ASN A 96 -7.42 -0.96 -9.58
CA ASN A 96 -8.78 -1.46 -9.42
C ASN A 96 -9.31 -1.25 -7.99
N ASP A 97 -10.61 -1.43 -7.80
CA ASP A 97 -11.28 -1.16 -6.52
C ASP A 97 -11.08 -2.26 -5.46
N ALA A 98 -10.34 -3.32 -5.76
CA ALA A 98 -9.98 -4.38 -4.82
C ALA A 98 -8.58 -4.21 -4.23
N THR A 99 -7.61 -3.82 -5.05
CA THR A 99 -6.18 -3.83 -4.70
C THR A 99 -5.45 -2.52 -5.05
N GLY A 100 -6.17 -1.54 -5.61
CA GLY A 100 -5.57 -0.28 -6.07
C GLY A 100 -4.50 -0.52 -7.12
N TRP A 101 -3.35 0.10 -6.92
CA TRP A 101 -2.16 -0.08 -7.77
C TRP A 101 -1.43 -1.41 -7.50
N GLY A 102 -1.81 -2.12 -6.44
CA GLY A 102 -1.32 -3.46 -6.17
C GLY A 102 -0.59 -3.62 -4.84
N PHE A 103 0.18 -4.68 -4.74
CA PHE A 103 0.88 -5.09 -3.54
C PHE A 103 2.16 -4.28 -3.33
N VAL A 104 2.30 -3.64 -2.17
CA VAL A 104 3.46 -2.81 -1.84
C VAL A 104 4.77 -3.60 -1.92
N GLN A 105 5.78 -3.00 -2.55
CA GLN A 105 7.13 -3.56 -2.71
C GLN A 105 8.11 -2.65 -1.96
N GLY A 106 8.50 -3.06 -0.74
CA GLY A 106 9.30 -2.21 0.15
C GLY A 106 10.67 -1.87 -0.41
N ALA A 107 11.39 -2.84 -0.97
CA ALA A 107 12.72 -2.63 -1.53
C ALA A 107 12.68 -1.65 -2.71
N GLU A 108 11.76 -1.87 -3.66
CA GLU A 108 11.58 -1.05 -4.85
C GLU A 108 11.15 0.38 -4.47
N ALA A 109 10.26 0.53 -3.48
CA ALA A 109 9.82 1.82 -2.98
C ALA A 109 10.98 2.61 -2.35
N VAL A 110 11.84 1.97 -1.56
CA VAL A 110 13.01 2.59 -0.93
C VAL A 110 14.05 2.99 -1.98
N GLU A 111 14.32 2.15 -2.98
CA GLU A 111 15.25 2.49 -4.06
C GLU A 111 14.73 3.66 -4.91
N ALA A 112 13.43 3.67 -5.23
CA ALA A 112 12.81 4.78 -5.96
C ALA A 112 12.82 6.08 -5.12
N ALA A 113 12.59 5.99 -3.81
CA ALA A 113 12.69 7.12 -2.90
C ALA A 113 14.12 7.69 -2.86
N ARG A 114 15.14 6.83 -2.81
CA ARG A 114 16.55 7.23 -2.83
C ARG A 114 16.93 7.97 -4.10
N ALA A 115 16.38 7.56 -5.24
CA ALA A 115 16.63 8.17 -6.54
C ALA A 115 15.79 9.43 -6.81
N TRP A 116 14.79 9.71 -5.98
CA TRP A 116 13.89 10.87 -6.15
C TRP A 116 14.66 12.18 -5.93
N GLN A 117 14.40 13.16 -6.78
CA GLN A 117 14.93 14.52 -6.70
C GLN A 117 13.78 15.51 -6.87
N ARG A 118 13.84 16.58 -6.11
CA ARG A 118 12.87 17.69 -6.13
C ARG A 118 12.94 18.46 -7.44
#